data_f08fcf5b70f724b4dced1afd0f7fa12f
#
_entry.id   f08fcf5b70f724b4dced1afd0f7fa12f
#
_cell.length_a   1.000
_cell.length_b   1.000
_cell.length_c   1.000
_cell.angle_alpha   90.00
_cell.angle_beta   90.00
_cell.angle_gamma   90.00
#
_symmetry.space_group_name_H-M   'P 1'
#
loop_
_entity.id
_entity.type
_entity.pdbx_description
1 polymer ?
#
loop_
_entity_poly.entity_id
_entity_poly.type
_entity_poly.pdbx_seq_one_letter_code
_entity_poly.pdbx_strand_id
1 'polypeptide(L)'
;MKGNVIVTPDFKRDVKKLLKKYPSLKSDLARLAADLFLNPKMGTQLSAHVYKIRLAIKSKGKGKSGGARVISYVDILTIEESDVYLLTIYDKSEFENISDKKLKELIQRIEDDLSDI
;
A
#
# COMPACT_ATOMS: atom_id res chain seq x y z
N MET A 1 -3.97 -11.99 -13.69
CA MET A 1 -4.56 -10.65 -13.54
C MET A 1 -3.43 -9.63 -13.49
N LYS A 2 -3.61 -8.50 -14.15
CA LYS A 2 -2.60 -7.44 -14.22
C LYS A 2 -2.95 -6.30 -13.27
N GLY A 3 -2.03 -5.93 -12.37
CA GLY A 3 -2.21 -4.85 -11.41
C GLY A 3 -1.36 -3.64 -11.76
N ASN A 4 -2.00 -2.53 -12.13
CA ASN A 4 -1.32 -1.26 -12.37
C ASN A 4 -1.18 -0.53 -11.03
N VAL A 5 0.05 -0.26 -10.60
CA VAL A 5 0.31 0.36 -9.30
C VAL A 5 0.30 1.88 -9.44
N ILE A 6 -0.54 2.53 -8.65
CA ILE A 6 -0.70 3.98 -8.64
C ILE A 6 -0.43 4.51 -7.24
N VAL A 7 0.49 5.46 -7.15
CA VAL A 7 0.92 6.03 -5.86
C VAL A 7 0.13 7.30 -5.58
N THR A 8 -0.55 7.34 -4.43
CA THR A 8 -1.30 8.53 -4.01
C THR A 8 -0.37 9.57 -3.36
N PRO A 9 -0.79 10.84 -3.29
CA PRO A 9 -0.01 11.87 -2.60
C PRO A 9 0.27 11.54 -1.12
N ASP A 10 -0.71 10.97 -0.42
CA ASP A 10 -0.54 10.54 0.97
C ASP A 10 0.57 9.49 1.09
N PHE A 11 0.56 8.51 0.21
CA PHE A 11 1.57 7.47 0.19
C PHE A 11 2.98 8.03 -0.06
N LYS A 12 3.11 8.95 -1.02
CA LYS A 12 4.39 9.60 -1.34
C LYS A 12 4.96 10.31 -0.12
N ARG A 13 4.11 11.04 0.62
CA ARG A 13 4.50 11.74 1.83
C ARG A 13 4.99 10.77 2.90
N ASP A 14 4.28 9.67 3.09
CA ASP A 14 4.63 8.66 4.09
C ASP A 14 5.93 7.95 3.73
N VAL A 15 6.15 7.66 2.45
CA VAL A 15 7.39 7.06 1.95
C VAL A 15 8.58 7.98 2.24
N LYS A 16 8.45 9.28 2.02
CA LYS A 16 9.55 10.23 2.28
C LYS A 16 10.03 10.18 3.73
N LYS A 17 9.10 10.05 4.68
CA LYS A 17 9.45 9.95 6.09
C LYS A 17 10.24 8.68 6.39
N LEU A 18 9.82 7.55 5.83
CA LEU A 18 10.48 6.27 6.06
C LEU A 18 11.79 6.12 5.33
N LEU A 19 11.95 6.77 4.17
CA LEU A 19 13.21 6.74 3.40
C LEU A 19 14.38 7.30 4.20
N LYS A 20 14.14 8.27 5.07
CA LYS A 20 15.18 8.84 5.93
C LYS A 20 15.76 7.81 6.89
N LYS A 21 14.95 6.82 7.27
CA LYS A 21 15.28 5.78 8.23
C LYS A 21 15.74 4.49 7.55
N TYR A 22 15.17 4.15 6.43
CA TYR A 22 15.36 2.87 5.75
C TYR A 22 15.79 3.07 4.30
N PRO A 23 17.10 3.07 4.01
CA PRO A 23 17.61 3.31 2.65
C PRO A 23 17.14 2.31 1.61
N SER A 24 16.84 1.07 2.02
CA SER A 24 16.38 0.02 1.09
C SER A 24 14.93 0.19 0.64
N LEU A 25 14.17 1.11 1.26
CA LEU A 25 12.72 1.20 1.04
C LEU A 25 12.37 1.38 -0.44
N LYS A 26 13.16 2.14 -1.20
CA LYS A 26 12.92 2.36 -2.62
C LYS A 26 12.94 1.04 -3.40
N SER A 27 13.92 0.19 -3.15
CA SER A 27 14.00 -1.13 -3.79
C SER A 27 12.96 -2.10 -3.25
N ASP A 28 12.63 -1.99 -1.96
CA ASP A 28 11.57 -2.81 -1.36
C ASP A 28 10.22 -2.51 -2.01
N LEU A 29 9.93 -1.23 -2.28
CA LEU A 29 8.70 -0.82 -2.96
C LEU A 29 8.67 -1.23 -4.43
N ALA A 30 9.82 -1.21 -5.12
CA ALA A 30 9.90 -1.69 -6.48
C ALA A 30 9.56 -3.17 -6.56
N ARG A 31 10.04 -3.97 -5.60
CA ARG A 31 9.70 -5.39 -5.50
C ARG A 31 8.20 -5.59 -5.22
N LEU A 32 7.63 -4.77 -4.33
CA LEU A 32 6.20 -4.82 -4.04
C LEU A 32 5.38 -4.52 -5.30
N ALA A 33 5.77 -3.51 -6.08
CA ALA A 33 5.08 -3.15 -7.31
C ALA A 33 5.09 -4.31 -8.31
N ALA A 34 6.21 -5.02 -8.44
CA ALA A 34 6.31 -6.20 -9.29
C ALA A 34 5.37 -7.31 -8.82
N ASP A 35 5.29 -7.54 -7.51
CA ASP A 35 4.40 -8.54 -6.92
C ASP A 35 2.92 -8.17 -7.16
N LEU A 36 2.57 -6.91 -6.97
CA LEU A 36 1.21 -6.40 -7.19
C LEU A 36 0.79 -6.45 -8.65
N PHE A 37 1.73 -6.31 -9.56
CA PHE A 37 1.45 -6.45 -10.99
C PHE A 37 0.89 -7.83 -11.29
N LEU A 38 1.43 -8.86 -10.64
CA LEU A 38 1.01 -10.25 -10.83
C LEU A 38 -0.16 -10.64 -9.93
N ASN A 39 -0.28 -10.01 -8.77
CA ASN A 39 -1.32 -10.33 -7.78
C ASN A 39 -1.86 -9.04 -7.15
N PRO A 40 -2.80 -8.35 -7.82
CA PRO A 40 -3.33 -7.07 -7.32
C PRO A 40 -3.99 -7.13 -5.95
N LYS A 41 -4.52 -8.29 -5.59
CA LYS A 41 -5.26 -8.49 -4.33
C LYS A 41 -4.43 -9.12 -3.22
N MET A 42 -3.10 -9.00 -3.29
CA MET A 42 -2.26 -9.57 -2.25
C MET A 42 -2.48 -8.87 -0.90
N GLY A 43 -2.24 -9.62 0.17
CA GLY A 43 -2.40 -9.13 1.54
C GLY A 43 -3.69 -9.61 2.20
N THR A 44 -4.02 -9.00 3.33
CA THR A 44 -5.22 -9.30 4.11
C THR A 44 -6.31 -8.32 3.73
N GLN A 45 -7.45 -8.82 3.29
CA GLN A 45 -8.59 -7.97 2.93
C GLN A 45 -9.20 -7.34 4.18
N LEU A 46 -9.31 -6.01 4.20
CA LEU A 46 -9.91 -5.26 5.29
C LEU A 46 -11.36 -4.87 5.01
N SER A 47 -11.68 -4.63 3.73
CA SER A 47 -13.03 -4.30 3.27
C SER A 47 -13.13 -4.60 1.78
N ALA A 48 -14.24 -4.24 1.13
CA ALA A 48 -14.53 -4.65 -0.24
C ALA A 48 -13.38 -4.45 -1.24
N HIS A 49 -12.64 -3.33 -1.13
CA HIS A 49 -11.58 -2.98 -2.07
C HIS A 49 -10.23 -2.78 -1.39
N VAL A 50 -10.15 -2.95 -0.08
CA VAL A 50 -9.00 -2.50 0.72
C VAL A 50 -8.24 -3.68 1.28
N TYR A 51 -6.92 -3.65 1.11
CA TYR A 51 -6.02 -4.70 1.56
C TYR A 51 -4.89 -4.14 2.40
N LYS A 52 -4.43 -4.91 3.37
CA LYS A 52 -3.25 -4.60 4.17
C LYS A 52 -2.15 -5.58 3.79
N ILE A 53 -1.03 -5.05 3.33
CA ILE A 53 0.09 -5.82 2.80
C ILE A 53 1.29 -5.70 3.75
N ARG A 54 1.90 -6.82 4.08
CA ARG A 54 3.16 -6.86 4.82
C ARG A 54 4.31 -6.61 3.85
N LEU A 55 5.17 -5.66 4.18
CA LEU A 55 6.33 -5.34 3.38
C LEU A 55 7.60 -5.52 4.20
N ALA A 56 8.49 -6.41 3.75
CA ALA A 56 9.80 -6.52 4.35
C ALA A 56 10.64 -5.30 3.95
N ILE A 57 11.24 -4.63 4.94
CA ILE A 57 12.22 -3.56 4.68
C ILE A 57 13.59 -4.18 4.88
N LYS A 58 14.32 -4.38 3.80
CA LYS A 58 15.58 -5.11 3.82
C LYS A 58 16.59 -4.48 4.76
N SER A 59 16.74 -3.15 4.74
CA SER A 59 17.67 -2.45 5.62
C SER A 59 17.26 -2.49 7.10
N LYS A 60 16.01 -2.86 7.42
CA LYS A 60 15.57 -3.06 8.79
C LYS A 60 15.93 -4.44 9.33
N GLY A 61 16.00 -5.44 8.45
CA GLY A 61 16.44 -6.78 8.81
C GLY A 61 15.46 -7.63 9.61
N LYS A 62 14.19 -7.27 9.64
CA LYS A 62 13.18 -7.97 10.48
C LYS A 62 12.13 -8.76 9.68
N GLY A 63 12.35 -8.94 8.36
CA GLY A 63 11.43 -9.65 7.50
C GLY A 63 10.07 -8.95 7.39
N LYS A 64 9.08 -9.66 6.85
CA LYS A 64 7.74 -9.09 6.60
C LYS A 64 6.99 -8.76 7.89
N SER A 65 7.13 -9.58 8.92
CA SER A 65 6.41 -9.37 10.18
C SER A 65 6.86 -8.12 10.93
N GLY A 66 8.14 -7.77 10.84
CA GLY A 66 8.72 -6.61 11.51
C GLY A 66 9.00 -5.41 10.61
N GLY A 67 8.62 -5.47 9.32
CA GLY A 67 8.86 -4.40 8.36
C GLY A 67 7.83 -3.28 8.42
N ALA A 68 7.16 -3.06 7.29
CA ALA A 68 6.11 -2.05 7.17
C ALA A 68 4.79 -2.69 6.80
N ARG A 69 3.73 -1.88 6.87
CA ARG A 69 2.41 -2.22 6.35
C ARG A 69 2.02 -1.22 5.29
N VAL A 70 1.49 -1.71 4.19
CA VAL A 70 0.99 -0.89 3.07
C VAL A 70 -0.50 -1.14 2.95
N ILE A 71 -1.28 -0.06 2.88
CA ILE A 71 -2.71 -0.16 2.62
C ILE A 71 -2.94 0.14 1.15
N SER A 72 -3.64 -0.77 0.47
CA SER A 72 -3.98 -0.63 -0.94
C SER A 72 -5.48 -0.60 -1.16
N TYR A 73 -5.89 0.06 -2.23
CA TYR A 73 -7.28 0.07 -2.72
C TYR A 73 -7.26 -0.48 -4.14
N VAL A 74 -8.03 -1.55 -4.38
CA VAL A 74 -8.05 -2.24 -5.67
C VAL A 74 -9.31 -1.87 -6.43
N ASP A 75 -9.14 -1.21 -7.57
CA ASP A 75 -10.22 -0.87 -8.49
C ASP A 75 -10.16 -1.82 -9.68
N ILE A 76 -11.15 -2.71 -9.77
CA ILE A 76 -11.21 -3.74 -10.81
C ILE A 76 -11.76 -3.11 -12.08
N LEU A 77 -10.93 -3.02 -13.13
CA LEU A 77 -11.32 -2.43 -14.40
C LEU A 77 -11.94 -3.46 -15.34
N THR A 78 -11.31 -4.63 -15.43
CA THR A 78 -11.79 -5.75 -16.24
C THR A 78 -11.46 -7.05 -15.51
N ILE A 79 -11.84 -8.20 -16.10
CA ILE A 79 -11.49 -9.51 -15.55
C ILE A 79 -9.97 -9.67 -15.43
N GLU A 80 -9.20 -9.05 -16.33
CA GLU A 80 -7.75 -9.23 -16.42
C GLU A 80 -6.93 -8.06 -15.87
N GLU A 81 -7.56 -6.92 -15.55
CA GLU A 81 -6.82 -5.71 -15.19
C GLU A 81 -7.46 -4.99 -14.02
N SER A 82 -6.64 -4.55 -13.07
CA SER A 82 -7.04 -3.74 -11.93
C SER A 82 -6.04 -2.62 -11.72
N ASP A 83 -6.52 -1.49 -11.22
CA ASP A 83 -5.66 -0.43 -10.70
C ASP A 83 -5.51 -0.63 -9.19
N VAL A 84 -4.27 -0.56 -8.71
CA VAL A 84 -3.93 -0.74 -7.30
C VAL A 84 -3.40 0.58 -6.77
N TYR A 85 -4.21 1.28 -6.00
CA TYR A 85 -3.83 2.56 -5.40
C TYR A 85 -3.16 2.29 -4.05
N LEU A 86 -1.92 2.78 -3.89
CA LEU A 86 -1.23 2.69 -2.61
C LEU A 86 -1.61 3.90 -1.78
N LEU A 87 -2.32 3.67 -0.68
CA LEU A 87 -2.94 4.72 0.13
C LEU A 87 -2.02 5.27 1.21
N THR A 88 -1.33 4.39 1.91
CA THR A 88 -0.39 4.76 2.98
C THR A 88 0.58 3.63 3.26
N ILE A 89 1.70 3.97 3.88
CA ILE A 89 2.66 3.02 4.42
C ILE A 89 3.04 3.48 5.83
N TYR A 90 3.16 2.54 6.75
CA TYR A 90 3.61 2.84 8.10
C TYR A 90 4.55 1.75 8.63
N ASP A 91 5.44 2.15 9.53
CA ASP A 91 6.40 1.28 10.18
C ASP A 91 5.68 0.46 11.25
N LYS A 92 5.78 -0.86 11.16
CA LYS A 92 5.15 -1.77 12.13
C LYS A 92 5.62 -1.52 13.56
N SER A 93 6.85 -1.05 13.75
CA SER A 93 7.38 -0.76 15.08
C SER A 93 6.83 0.54 15.69
N GLU A 94 6.30 1.45 14.86
CA GLU A 94 5.68 2.69 15.35
C GLU A 94 4.19 2.51 15.60
N PHE A 95 3.51 1.77 14.72
CA PHE A 95 2.08 1.54 14.81
C PHE A 95 1.77 0.09 14.56
N GLU A 96 1.05 -0.54 15.47
CA GLU A 96 0.61 -1.92 15.29
C GLU A 96 -0.41 -2.03 14.16
N ASN A 97 -1.38 -1.12 14.14
CA ASN A 97 -2.42 -1.04 13.13
C ASN A 97 -2.73 0.41 12.80
N ILE A 98 -3.21 0.64 11.56
CA ILE A 98 -3.78 1.93 11.20
C ILE A 98 -5.09 2.13 11.96
N SER A 99 -5.37 3.36 12.42
CA SER A 99 -6.64 3.64 13.10
C SER A 99 -7.80 3.58 12.12
N ASP A 100 -8.98 3.20 12.60
CA ASP A 100 -10.20 3.15 11.79
C ASP A 100 -10.53 4.51 11.18
N LYS A 101 -10.34 5.57 11.95
CA LYS A 101 -10.57 6.94 11.49
C LYS A 101 -9.68 7.28 10.29
N LYS A 102 -8.39 7.01 10.42
CA LYS A 102 -7.43 7.29 9.34
C LYS A 102 -7.73 6.45 8.11
N LEU A 103 -8.05 5.17 8.31
CA LEU A 103 -8.40 4.28 7.21
C LEU A 103 -9.64 4.78 6.46
N LYS A 104 -10.69 5.17 7.17
CA LYS A 104 -11.92 5.72 6.57
C LYS A 104 -11.64 6.99 5.78
N GLU A 105 -10.78 7.88 6.29
CA GLU A 105 -10.41 9.11 5.59
C GLU A 105 -9.70 8.81 4.27
N LEU A 106 -8.78 7.85 4.28
CA LEU A 106 -8.04 7.45 3.07
C LEU A 106 -8.96 6.84 2.03
N ILE A 107 -9.86 5.95 2.46
CA ILE A 107 -10.83 5.30 1.57
C ILE A 107 -11.77 6.34 0.97
N GLN A 108 -12.30 7.24 1.78
CA GLN A 108 -13.21 8.29 1.30
C GLN A 108 -12.54 9.17 0.26
N ARG A 109 -11.27 9.53 0.49
CA ARG A 109 -10.52 10.38 -0.42
C ARG A 109 -10.31 9.72 -1.78
N ILE A 110 -9.92 8.43 -1.80
CA ILE A 110 -9.74 7.74 -3.07
C ILE A 110 -11.06 7.50 -3.80
N GLU A 111 -12.13 7.20 -3.07
CA GLU A 111 -13.45 7.00 -3.68
C GLU A 111 -14.00 8.30 -4.25
N ASP A 112 -13.76 9.42 -3.59
CA ASP A 112 -14.13 10.73 -4.11
C ASP A 112 -13.34 11.05 -5.40
N ASP A 113 -12.05 10.76 -5.42
CA ASP A 113 -11.21 10.98 -6.61
C ASP A 113 -11.68 10.11 -7.79
N LEU A 114 -12.04 8.85 -7.54
CA LEU A 114 -12.51 7.94 -8.57
C LEU A 114 -13.89 8.30 -9.10
N SER A 115 -14.73 8.93 -8.30
CA SER A 115 -16.07 9.35 -8.72
C SER A 115 -16.10 10.69 -9.44
N ASP A 116 -14.99 11.38 -9.49
CA ASP A 116 -14.83 12.75 -10.04
C ASP A 116 -14.57 12.75 -11.54
N ILE A 117 -15.03 11.73 -12.23
CA ILE A 117 -14.79 11.57 -13.68
C ILE A 117 -15.97 12.10 -14.47
#